data_1a5c20983f6b360fd86fe6d5d4f210cc
#
_entry.id   1a5c20983f6b360fd86fe6d5d4f210cc
#
_cell.length_a   1.000
_cell.length_b   1.000
_cell.length_c   1.000
_cell.angle_alpha   90.00
_cell.angle_beta   90.00
_cell.angle_gamma   90.00
#
_symmetry.space_group_name_H-M   'P 1'
#
loop_
_entity.id
_entity.type
_entity.pdbx_description
1 polymer ?
#
loop_
_entity_poly.entity_id
_entity_poly.type
_entity_poly.pdbx_seq_one_letter_code
_entity_poly.pdbx_strand_id
1 'polypeptide(L)'
;HLVGHSLGGVLALQTLQQFPELPVDKVICLGSPLIDSAAGRRMLRFRAGRSMLGKTLPEAVVNQPLKEWSGRQPVGVIAGTRSVGLGRMIASLVQPNDGMVTLEETCLPGIADHLALPVSHTGLVLSRDVAEQCAWFLRHGSFQRS
;
A
#
# COMPACT_ATOMS: atom_id res chain seq x y z
N HIS A 1 3.67 15.59 5.18
CA HIS A 1 3.05 14.27 5.09
C HIS A 1 3.30 13.64 3.72
N LEU A 2 3.25 12.33 3.65
CA LEU A 2 3.28 11.57 2.40
C LEU A 2 2.02 10.72 2.26
N VAL A 3 1.46 10.65 1.05
CA VAL A 3 0.38 9.71 0.71
C VAL A 3 0.83 8.95 -0.53
N GLY A 4 1.00 7.63 -0.40
CA GLY A 4 1.47 6.77 -1.48
C GLY A 4 0.43 5.72 -1.86
N HIS A 5 0.10 5.61 -3.15
CA HIS A 5 -0.79 4.57 -3.68
C HIS A 5 0.02 3.43 -4.28
N SER A 6 -0.37 2.20 -3.99
CA SER A 6 0.26 1.00 -4.56
C SER A 6 1.78 1.01 -4.28
N LEU A 7 2.61 0.92 -5.31
CA LEU A 7 4.06 1.01 -5.21
C LEU A 7 4.55 2.31 -4.56
N GLY A 8 3.80 3.41 -4.69
CA GLY A 8 4.15 4.71 -4.10
C GLY A 8 4.24 4.68 -2.58
N GLY A 9 3.42 3.87 -1.89
CA GLY A 9 3.53 3.68 -0.44
C GLY A 9 4.79 2.90 -0.04
N VAL A 10 5.14 1.87 -0.80
CA VAL A 10 6.39 1.12 -0.58
C VAL A 10 7.60 2.03 -0.72
N LEU A 11 7.65 2.83 -1.79
CA LEU A 11 8.72 3.79 -2.03
C LEU A 11 8.82 4.84 -0.91
N ALA A 12 7.67 5.36 -0.43
CA ALA A 12 7.65 6.33 0.66
C ALA A 12 8.31 5.76 1.93
N LEU A 13 7.95 4.53 2.32
CA LEU A 13 8.52 3.90 3.51
C LEU A 13 10.00 3.55 3.33
N GLN A 14 10.41 3.02 2.19
CA GLN A 14 11.82 2.73 1.89
C GLN A 14 12.66 4.02 1.89
N THR A 15 12.14 5.11 1.33
CA THR A 15 12.81 6.41 1.36
C THR A 15 13.02 6.90 2.78
N LEU A 16 12.02 6.78 3.65
CA LEU A 16 12.13 7.19 5.05
C LEU A 16 13.01 6.28 5.90
N GLN A 17 13.14 5.00 5.54
CA GLN A 17 14.15 4.12 6.15
C GLN A 17 15.57 4.53 5.77
N GLN A 18 15.77 4.93 4.52
CA GLN A 18 17.07 5.36 4.03
C GLN A 18 17.45 6.77 4.48
N PHE A 19 16.45 7.64 4.62
CA PHE A 19 16.61 9.06 4.99
C PHE A 19 15.67 9.44 6.15
N PRO A 20 15.94 8.95 7.37
CA PRO A 20 15.05 9.12 8.52
C PRO A 20 14.90 10.57 8.99
N GLU A 21 15.83 11.45 8.59
CA GLU A 21 15.85 12.88 8.91
C GLU A 21 14.89 13.72 8.08
N LEU A 22 14.31 13.15 7.00
CA LEU A 22 13.37 13.91 6.16
C LEU A 22 12.22 14.49 7.00
N PRO A 23 11.83 15.75 6.74
CA PRO A 23 10.80 16.46 7.51
C PRO A 23 9.39 15.98 7.16
N VAL A 24 9.16 14.68 7.30
CA VAL A 24 7.87 14.03 7.10
C VAL A 24 7.26 13.76 8.47
N ASP A 25 6.02 14.19 8.67
CA ASP A 25 5.29 13.98 9.93
C ASP A 25 4.52 12.64 9.93
N LYS A 26 3.66 12.40 8.95
CA LYS A 26 2.87 11.17 8.84
C LYS A 26 2.90 10.61 7.42
N VAL A 27 2.66 9.30 7.30
CA VAL A 27 2.58 8.59 6.01
C VAL A 27 1.25 7.86 5.92
N ILE A 28 0.63 7.88 4.74
CA ILE A 28 -0.52 7.03 4.41
C ILE A 28 -0.17 6.18 3.19
N CYS A 29 -0.39 4.88 3.32
CA CYS A 29 -0.24 3.92 2.23
C CYS A 29 -1.62 3.41 1.80
N LEU A 30 -1.95 3.58 0.51
CA LEU A 30 -3.22 3.17 -0.08
C LEU A 30 -3.00 1.94 -0.96
N GLY A 31 -3.51 0.78 -0.55
CA GLY A 31 -3.38 -0.46 -1.30
C GLY A 31 -1.94 -0.82 -1.67
N SER A 32 -1.01 -0.58 -0.76
CA SER A 32 0.42 -0.81 -0.98
C SER A 32 0.80 -2.21 -0.51
N PRO A 33 1.48 -3.02 -1.34
CA PRO A 33 1.99 -4.33 -0.94
C PRO A 33 3.26 -4.14 -0.10
N LEU A 34 3.10 -3.99 1.21
CA LEU A 34 4.16 -3.63 2.15
C LEU A 34 4.97 -4.82 2.63
N ILE A 35 4.35 -5.99 2.74
CA ILE A 35 5.05 -7.22 3.09
C ILE A 35 5.26 -8.10 1.87
N ASP A 36 6.31 -8.90 1.92
CA ASP A 36 6.62 -9.85 0.85
C ASP A 36 5.66 -11.03 0.88
N SER A 37 4.89 -11.17 -0.20
CA SER A 37 4.10 -12.37 -0.43
C SER A 37 4.52 -13.05 -1.73
N ALA A 38 4.40 -14.37 -1.79
CA ALA A 38 4.64 -15.12 -3.00
C ALA A 38 3.68 -14.72 -4.14
N ALA A 39 2.49 -14.26 -3.79
CA ALA A 39 1.49 -13.75 -4.72
C ALA A 39 1.89 -12.38 -5.28
N GLY A 40 2.37 -11.46 -4.42
CA GLY A 40 2.86 -10.14 -4.81
C GLY A 40 4.05 -10.22 -5.75
N ARG A 41 5.03 -11.09 -5.46
CA ARG A 41 6.15 -11.34 -6.37
C ARG A 41 5.70 -11.83 -7.74
N ARG A 42 4.73 -12.73 -7.78
CA ARG A 42 4.19 -13.28 -9.03
C ARG A 42 3.49 -12.21 -9.85
N MET A 43 2.72 -11.36 -9.19
CA MET A 43 1.99 -10.26 -9.82
C MET A 43 2.91 -9.16 -10.34
N LEU A 44 3.92 -8.77 -9.56
CA LEU A 44 4.92 -7.79 -9.99
C LEU A 44 5.71 -8.27 -11.21
N ARG A 45 6.11 -9.56 -11.24
CA ARG A 45 6.76 -10.18 -12.41
C ARG A 45 5.86 -10.17 -13.65
N PHE A 46 4.57 -10.45 -13.48
CA PHE A 46 3.61 -10.45 -14.60
C PHE A 46 3.36 -9.05 -15.15
N ARG A 47 3.37 -8.01 -14.29
CA ARG A 47 3.16 -6.61 -14.66
C ARG A 47 4.42 -5.96 -15.22
N ALA A 48 5.58 -6.24 -14.68
CA ALA A 48 6.88 -5.78 -15.20
C ALA A 48 7.16 -6.31 -16.62
N GLY A 49 6.66 -7.51 -16.94
CA GLY A 49 6.74 -8.08 -18.28
C GLY A 49 5.84 -7.42 -19.34
N ARG A 50 4.89 -6.59 -18.94
CA ARG A 50 3.88 -6.00 -19.83
C ARG A 50 3.92 -4.49 -19.99
N SER A 51 5.10 -3.86 -19.84
CA SER A 51 5.28 -2.46 -20.29
C SER A 51 4.60 -1.39 -19.42
N MET A 52 5.35 -0.62 -18.73
CA MET A 52 5.23 0.82 -18.46
C MET A 52 6.12 1.31 -17.30
N LEU A 53 6.82 0.42 -16.59
CA LEU A 53 7.80 0.81 -15.58
C LEU A 53 9.17 0.38 -16.09
N GLY A 54 10.10 1.32 -16.18
CA GLY A 54 11.47 1.04 -16.57
C GLY A 54 12.06 -0.12 -15.76
N LYS A 55 12.95 -0.90 -16.35
CA LYS A 55 13.49 -2.16 -15.81
C LYS A 55 14.13 -2.04 -14.42
N THR A 56 14.45 -0.84 -13.97
CA THR A 56 15.24 -0.59 -12.75
C THR A 56 14.41 -0.42 -11.48
N LEU A 57 13.20 0.15 -11.57
CA LEU A 57 12.37 0.44 -10.40
C LEU A 57 11.74 -0.81 -9.75
N PRO A 58 11.18 -1.76 -10.49
CA PRO A 58 10.56 -2.93 -9.88
C PRO A 58 11.53 -3.81 -9.10
N GLU A 59 12.77 -3.99 -9.58
CA GLU A 59 13.77 -4.85 -8.95
C GLU A 59 14.28 -4.27 -7.63
N ALA A 60 14.54 -2.96 -7.57
CA ALA A 60 15.00 -2.30 -6.35
C ALA A 60 13.96 -2.34 -5.23
N VAL A 61 12.67 -2.21 -5.60
CA VAL A 61 11.56 -2.18 -4.64
C VAL A 61 11.15 -3.58 -4.19
N VAL A 62 11.14 -4.56 -5.11
CA VAL A 62 10.72 -5.94 -4.83
C VAL A 62 11.78 -6.71 -4.06
N ASN A 63 13.07 -6.36 -4.23
CA ASN A 63 14.18 -7.09 -3.60
C ASN A 63 14.48 -6.65 -2.16
N GLN A 64 13.78 -5.64 -1.63
CA GLN A 64 13.92 -5.20 -0.24
C GLN A 64 12.55 -5.08 0.45
N PRO A 65 11.86 -6.21 0.70
CA PRO A 65 10.59 -6.17 1.41
C PRO A 65 10.80 -5.65 2.83
N LEU A 66 9.89 -4.79 3.26
CA LEU A 66 9.83 -4.34 4.65
C LEU A 66 9.41 -5.52 5.53
N LYS A 67 10.12 -5.75 6.62
CA LYS A 67 9.73 -6.75 7.63
C LYS A 67 8.83 -6.13 8.69
N GLU A 68 9.14 -4.88 9.06
CA GLU A 68 8.41 -4.08 10.03
C GLU A 68 8.68 -2.60 9.78
N TRP A 69 7.81 -1.74 10.25
CA TRP A 69 8.06 -0.31 10.30
C TRP A 69 8.64 0.08 11.66
N SER A 70 9.87 0.55 11.66
CA SER A 70 10.59 1.03 12.84
C SER A 70 10.92 2.52 12.78
N GLY A 71 10.41 3.22 11.75
CA GLY A 71 10.59 4.67 11.62
C GLY A 71 9.76 5.45 12.64
N ARG A 72 10.15 6.72 12.86
CA ARG A 72 9.47 7.62 13.81
C ARG A 72 8.10 8.11 13.37
N GLN A 73 7.85 8.09 12.06
CA GLN A 73 6.61 8.62 11.49
C GLN A 73 5.45 7.64 11.71
N PRO A 74 4.31 8.09 12.25
CA PRO A 74 3.09 7.29 12.24
C PRO A 74 2.68 6.94 10.79
N VAL A 75 2.48 5.65 10.53
CA VAL A 75 2.05 5.12 9.23
C VAL A 75 0.63 4.61 9.35
N GLY A 76 -0.27 5.13 8.53
CA GLY A 76 -1.61 4.60 8.33
C GLY A 76 -1.70 3.83 7.01
N VAL A 77 -2.39 2.71 7.02
CA VAL A 77 -2.61 1.90 5.81
C VAL A 77 -4.09 1.75 5.55
N ILE A 78 -4.54 2.09 4.34
CA ILE A 78 -5.91 1.78 3.88
C ILE A 78 -5.82 0.70 2.81
N ALA A 79 -6.47 -0.43 3.07
CA ALA A 79 -6.58 -1.56 2.15
C ALA A 79 -7.96 -1.60 1.49
N GLY A 80 -8.01 -1.88 0.19
CA GLY A 80 -9.26 -2.18 -0.49
C GLY A 80 -9.61 -3.66 -0.39
N THR A 81 -10.92 -3.96 -0.34
CA THR A 81 -11.41 -5.35 -0.25
C THR A 81 -12.34 -5.73 -1.40
N ARG A 82 -12.51 -4.85 -2.40
CA ARG A 82 -13.41 -5.08 -3.52
C ARG A 82 -12.64 -5.39 -4.79
N SER A 83 -12.61 -6.65 -5.16
CA SER A 83 -12.04 -7.09 -6.44
C SER A 83 -13.00 -6.78 -7.59
N VAL A 84 -12.71 -5.77 -8.41
CA VAL A 84 -13.45 -5.41 -9.61
C VAL A 84 -12.53 -5.23 -10.82
N GLY A 85 -13.03 -5.49 -12.02
CA GLY A 85 -12.29 -5.28 -13.29
C GLY A 85 -11.39 -6.45 -13.67
N LEU A 86 -10.29 -6.17 -14.36
CA LEU A 86 -9.33 -7.16 -14.86
C LEU A 86 -8.72 -8.05 -13.77
N GLY A 87 -8.68 -7.57 -12.51
CA GLY A 87 -8.22 -8.35 -11.36
C GLY A 87 -9.08 -9.60 -11.07
N ARG A 88 -10.34 -9.61 -11.53
CA ARG A 88 -11.20 -10.78 -11.42
C ARG A 88 -10.78 -11.92 -12.39
N MET A 89 -10.02 -11.59 -13.43
CA MET A 89 -9.45 -12.59 -14.35
C MET A 89 -8.13 -13.17 -13.83
N ILE A 90 -7.49 -12.51 -12.85
CA ILE A 90 -6.35 -13.07 -12.11
C ILE A 90 -6.94 -13.84 -10.92
N ALA A 91 -7.67 -14.90 -11.23
CA ALA A 91 -8.49 -15.68 -10.31
C ALA A 91 -7.73 -16.45 -9.21
N SER A 92 -6.48 -16.07 -8.90
CA SER A 92 -5.63 -16.74 -7.91
C SER A 92 -5.25 -15.85 -6.72
N LEU A 93 -5.76 -14.62 -6.61
CA LEU A 93 -5.50 -13.80 -5.43
C LEU A 93 -6.35 -14.29 -4.25
N VAL A 94 -5.67 -14.52 -3.13
CA VAL A 94 -6.31 -14.82 -1.86
C VAL A 94 -7.27 -13.69 -1.48
N GLN A 95 -8.46 -14.04 -1.03
CA GLN A 95 -9.46 -13.05 -0.56
C GLN A 95 -9.22 -12.75 0.93
N PRO A 96 -9.52 -11.52 1.37
CA PRO A 96 -9.98 -10.37 0.60
C PRO A 96 -8.84 -9.65 -0.15
N ASN A 97 -9.15 -9.04 -1.29
CA ASN A 97 -8.21 -8.24 -2.07
C ASN A 97 -8.94 -7.10 -2.81
N ASP A 98 -8.19 -6.09 -3.26
CA ASP A 98 -8.71 -4.93 -3.99
C ASP A 98 -8.72 -5.11 -5.52
N GLY A 99 -8.39 -6.31 -5.99
CA GLY A 99 -8.20 -6.65 -7.40
C GLY A 99 -6.73 -6.68 -7.82
N MET A 100 -5.80 -6.23 -6.98
CA MET A 100 -4.37 -6.15 -7.29
C MET A 100 -3.46 -6.51 -6.11
N VAL A 101 -3.87 -6.16 -4.89
CA VAL A 101 -3.14 -6.38 -3.65
C VAL A 101 -4.08 -7.07 -2.67
N THR A 102 -3.60 -8.09 -1.98
CA THR A 102 -4.36 -8.77 -0.93
C THR A 102 -4.34 -7.95 0.35
N LEU A 103 -5.35 -8.15 1.20
CA LEU A 103 -5.39 -7.50 2.51
C LEU A 103 -4.14 -7.84 3.34
N GLU A 104 -3.71 -9.10 3.30
CA GLU A 104 -2.52 -9.58 4.01
C GLU A 104 -1.26 -8.81 3.60
N GLU A 105 -1.05 -8.57 2.30
CA GLU A 105 0.11 -7.85 1.78
C GLU A 105 0.22 -6.41 2.29
N THR A 106 -0.87 -5.84 2.80
CA THR A 106 -0.89 -4.48 3.35
C THR A 106 -0.60 -4.43 4.86
N CYS A 107 -0.55 -5.58 5.55
CA CYS A 107 -0.43 -5.70 7.00
C CYS A 107 1.04 -5.66 7.46
N LEU A 108 1.68 -4.51 7.42
CA LEU A 108 3.06 -4.34 7.90
C LEU A 108 3.09 -4.17 9.42
N PRO A 109 3.87 -4.98 10.18
CA PRO A 109 4.07 -4.75 11.60
C PRO A 109 4.67 -3.37 11.91
N GLY A 110 4.33 -2.79 13.06
CA GLY A 110 4.86 -1.50 13.51
C GLY A 110 4.16 -0.25 12.96
N ILE A 111 3.16 -0.39 12.10
CA ILE A 111 2.34 0.75 11.63
C ILE A 111 1.40 1.25 12.73
N ALA A 112 1.02 2.52 12.66
CA ALA A 112 0.16 3.15 13.65
C ALA A 112 -1.30 2.67 13.55
N ASP A 113 -1.83 2.49 12.34
CA ASP A 113 -3.20 2.05 12.14
C ASP A 113 -3.42 1.43 10.75
N HIS A 114 -4.39 0.50 10.67
CA HIS A 114 -4.77 -0.21 9.45
C HIS A 114 -6.29 -0.22 9.30
N LEU A 115 -6.80 0.19 8.14
CA LEU A 115 -8.22 0.24 7.82
C LEU A 115 -8.52 -0.49 6.51
N ALA A 116 -9.49 -1.39 6.52
CA ALA A 116 -10.00 -2.05 5.32
C ALA A 116 -11.32 -1.39 4.87
N LEU A 117 -11.43 -1.03 3.60
CA LEU A 117 -12.64 -0.42 3.02
C LEU A 117 -13.10 -1.21 1.79
N PRO A 118 -14.42 -1.26 1.52
CA PRO A 118 -15.00 -1.98 0.39
C PRO A 118 -14.81 -1.23 -0.95
N VAL A 119 -13.57 -0.92 -1.29
CA VAL A 119 -13.16 -0.24 -2.52
C VAL A 119 -12.18 -1.08 -3.32
N SER A 120 -12.10 -0.82 -4.62
CA SER A 120 -11.11 -1.46 -5.49
C SER A 120 -9.78 -0.73 -5.45
N HIS A 121 -8.73 -1.32 -6.06
CA HIS A 121 -7.41 -0.71 -6.14
C HIS A 121 -7.42 0.73 -6.72
N THR A 122 -8.10 0.93 -7.84
CA THR A 122 -8.29 2.26 -8.41
C THR A 122 -9.26 3.10 -7.57
N GLY A 123 -10.26 2.46 -6.95
CA GLY A 123 -11.20 3.11 -6.05
C GLY A 123 -10.54 3.77 -4.84
N LEU A 124 -9.39 3.27 -4.38
CA LEU A 124 -8.63 3.86 -3.28
C LEU A 124 -8.21 5.31 -3.54
N VAL A 125 -7.99 5.71 -4.79
CA VAL A 125 -7.61 7.10 -5.15
C VAL A 125 -8.79 7.96 -5.60
N LEU A 126 -9.97 7.37 -5.76
CA LEU A 126 -11.17 8.07 -6.25
C LEU A 126 -12.28 8.15 -5.20
N SER A 127 -12.21 7.37 -4.13
CA SER A 127 -13.26 7.30 -3.11
C SER A 127 -13.21 8.50 -2.17
N ARG A 128 -14.36 9.10 -1.94
CA ARG A 128 -14.56 10.14 -0.95
C ARG A 128 -14.29 9.61 0.47
N ASP A 129 -14.78 8.43 0.80
CA ASP A 129 -14.58 7.83 2.13
C ASP A 129 -13.09 7.64 2.43
N VAL A 130 -12.31 7.19 1.42
CA VAL A 130 -10.85 7.09 1.56
C VAL A 130 -10.22 8.46 1.81
N ALA A 131 -10.64 9.49 1.09
CA ALA A 131 -10.12 10.85 1.27
C ALA A 131 -10.44 11.42 2.67
N GLU A 132 -11.65 11.17 3.17
CA GLU A 132 -12.07 11.56 4.52
C GLU A 132 -11.23 10.83 5.59
N GLN A 133 -10.99 9.54 5.44
CA GLN A 133 -10.15 8.77 6.32
C GLN A 133 -8.68 9.23 6.28
N CYS A 134 -8.15 9.56 5.10
CA CYS A 134 -6.83 10.16 4.98
C CYS A 134 -6.73 11.48 5.75
N ALA A 135 -7.69 12.39 5.54
CA ALA A 135 -7.72 13.67 6.22
C ALA A 135 -7.84 13.52 7.75
N TRP A 136 -8.60 12.53 8.19
CA TRP A 136 -8.72 12.21 9.61
C TRP A 136 -7.39 11.70 10.19
N PHE A 137 -6.77 10.72 9.53
CA PHE A 137 -5.48 10.16 9.98
C PHE A 137 -4.39 11.24 10.06
N LEU A 138 -4.31 12.12 9.06
CA LEU A 138 -3.32 13.19 9.05
C LEU A 138 -3.47 14.16 10.24
N ARG A 139 -4.70 14.34 10.75
CA ARG A 139 -4.97 15.17 11.92
C ARG A 139 -4.72 14.41 13.24
N HIS A 140 -5.16 13.15 13.35
CA HIS A 140 -5.29 12.45 14.62
C HIS A 140 -4.27 11.30 14.81
N GLY A 141 -3.62 10.81 13.75
CA GLY A 141 -2.68 9.69 13.80
C GLY A 141 -3.34 8.30 13.85
N SER A 142 -4.66 8.25 13.75
CA SER A 142 -5.46 7.01 13.63
C SER A 142 -6.64 7.24 12.70
N PHE A 143 -7.22 6.17 12.15
CA PHE A 143 -8.43 6.26 11.34
C PHE A 143 -9.68 6.40 12.22
N GLN A 144 -10.70 7.06 11.66
CA GLN A 144 -11.99 7.16 12.32
C GLN A 144 -12.71 5.81 12.24
N ARG A 145 -13.14 5.29 13.39
CA ARG A 145 -14.03 4.13 13.49
C ARG A 145 -15.35 4.57 14.06
N SER A 146 -16.43 4.18 13.40
CA SER A 146 -17.81 4.33 13.89
C SER A 146 -18.11 3.27 14.95
#